data_b24510b1b94f0bf3fef34a6bc8cc5977
#
_entry.id   b24510b1b94f0bf3fef34a6bc8cc5977
#
_cell.length_a   1.000
_cell.length_b   1.000
_cell.length_c   1.000
_cell.angle_alpha   90.00
_cell.angle_beta   90.00
_cell.angle_gamma   90.00
#
_symmetry.space_group_name_H-M   'P 1'
#
loop_
_entity.id
_entity.type
_entity.pdbx_description
1 polymer ?
#
loop_
_entity_poly.entity_id
_entity_poly.type
_entity_poly.pdbx_seq_one_letter_code
_entity_poly.pdbx_strand_id
1 'polypeptide(L)'
;MHDCPLVRNIWQQLGVSPADPSFFTESLEDWLTSNCEADSKFDEGQPQWHQVFLFAIWLIWKNRNQFVFKGRSQHPNLAKEIKARTLEYMHCACNFTATKKWVLRRFRWEKLDTGWMKLNTNGASNGSLGFAGGGGVIRDEEGNWVIGYARRIGPAKSFLVELWALRDGLLLCLQAHIQVVIIEMDAKAIVDAFSLQKNSNSIFSSLMDDCR
;
A
#
# COMPACT_ATOMS: atom_id res chain seq x y z
N MET A 1 10.24 9.28 10.65
CA MET A 1 9.91 7.96 11.26
C MET A 1 11.13 7.35 11.93
N HIS A 2 12.33 7.39 11.31
CA HIS A 2 13.57 6.84 11.85
C HIS A 2 14.07 7.60 13.11
N ASP A 3 13.90 8.90 13.19
CA ASP A 3 14.37 9.75 14.32
C ASP A 3 13.33 9.96 15.44
N CYS A 4 12.25 9.21 15.47
CA CYS A 4 11.26 9.31 16.55
C CYS A 4 11.80 8.63 17.83
N PRO A 5 11.84 9.30 19.00
CA PRO A 5 12.35 8.71 20.24
C PRO A 5 11.69 7.38 20.64
N LEU A 6 10.39 7.25 20.38
CA LEU A 6 9.64 6.02 20.67
C LEU A 6 10.06 4.84 19.79
N VAL A 7 10.59 5.12 18.60
CA VAL A 7 10.98 4.11 17.61
C VAL A 7 12.48 3.80 17.72
N ARG A 8 13.28 4.73 18.23
CA ARG A 8 14.74 4.55 18.40
C ARG A 8 15.09 3.29 19.18
N ASN A 9 14.39 3.03 20.28
CA ASN A 9 14.59 1.82 21.09
C ASN A 9 14.26 0.53 20.28
N ILE A 10 13.27 0.56 19.40
CA ILE A 10 12.93 -0.59 18.55
C ILE A 10 14.08 -0.87 17.57
N TRP A 11 14.64 0.16 16.93
CA TRP A 11 15.77 0.00 16.03
C TRP A 11 17.02 -0.57 16.73
N GLN A 12 17.30 -0.10 17.95
CA GLN A 12 18.38 -0.64 18.77
C GLN A 12 18.19 -2.12 19.10
N GLN A 13 16.96 -2.54 19.47
CA GLN A 13 16.64 -3.96 19.70
C GLN A 13 16.72 -4.82 18.42
N LEU A 14 16.59 -4.21 17.26
CA LEU A 14 16.77 -4.87 15.96
C LEU A 14 18.24 -4.99 15.54
N GLY A 15 19.15 -4.31 16.23
CA GLY A 15 20.59 -4.40 15.98
C GLY A 15 21.25 -3.11 15.48
N VAL A 16 20.49 -2.02 15.35
CA VAL A 16 21.10 -0.71 15.02
C VAL A 16 21.92 -0.21 16.19
N SER A 17 23.20 0.09 15.94
CA SER A 17 24.11 0.56 16.98
C SER A 17 23.72 1.94 17.48
N PRO A 18 23.65 2.15 18.79
CA PRO A 18 23.46 3.49 19.36
C PRO A 18 24.62 4.46 19.02
N ALA A 19 25.80 3.91 18.71
CA ALA A 19 27.00 4.67 18.38
C ALA A 19 27.06 5.08 16.90
N ASP A 20 26.11 4.62 16.08
CA ASP A 20 26.00 5.04 14.68
C ASP A 20 24.93 6.13 14.53
N PRO A 21 25.32 7.41 14.54
CA PRO A 21 24.37 8.50 14.37
C PRO A 21 23.80 8.58 12.94
N SER A 22 24.50 8.05 11.93
CA SER A 22 24.12 8.17 10.53
C SER A 22 22.74 7.61 10.27
N PHE A 23 22.43 6.45 10.83
CA PHE A 23 21.11 5.81 10.72
C PHE A 23 19.94 6.74 11.08
N PHE A 24 20.15 7.69 12.00
CA PHE A 24 19.10 8.59 12.50
C PHE A 24 19.17 10.01 11.91
N THR A 25 20.23 10.35 11.18
CA THR A 25 20.50 11.71 10.67
C THR A 25 20.49 11.80 9.13
N GLU A 26 20.58 10.68 8.44
CA GLU A 26 20.49 10.63 6.97
C GLU A 26 19.18 11.21 6.43
N SER A 27 19.20 11.68 5.19
CA SER A 27 17.97 12.02 4.48
C SER A 27 17.06 10.79 4.36
N LEU A 28 15.75 10.97 4.24
CA LEU A 28 14.82 9.83 4.11
C LEU A 28 15.14 8.96 2.90
N GLU A 29 15.57 9.57 1.79
CA GLU A 29 15.90 8.84 0.56
C GLU A 29 17.17 8.01 0.73
N ASP A 30 18.23 8.61 1.27
CA ASP A 30 19.51 7.92 1.53
C ASP A 30 19.31 6.81 2.56
N TRP A 31 18.58 7.08 3.64
CA TRP A 31 18.28 6.10 4.68
C TRP A 31 17.52 4.88 4.14
N LEU A 32 16.52 5.09 3.26
CA LEU A 32 15.80 3.98 2.62
C LEU A 32 16.71 3.21 1.68
N THR A 33 17.49 3.90 0.85
CA THR A 33 18.36 3.29 -0.14
C THR A 33 19.45 2.44 0.53
N SER A 34 20.20 3.02 1.47
CA SER A 34 21.30 2.32 2.15
C SER A 34 20.82 1.08 2.91
N ASN A 35 19.63 1.14 3.55
CA ASN A 35 19.11 0.00 4.32
C ASN A 35 18.41 -1.05 3.47
N CYS A 36 17.84 -0.68 2.30
CA CYS A 36 17.26 -1.65 1.38
C CYS A 36 18.32 -2.37 0.53
N GLU A 37 19.46 -1.73 0.26
CA GLU A 37 20.56 -2.27 -0.54
C GLU A 37 21.65 -2.94 0.31
N ALA A 38 21.57 -2.84 1.64
CA ALA A 38 22.55 -3.42 2.54
C ALA A 38 22.56 -4.96 2.43
N ASP A 39 23.53 -5.46 1.69
CA ASP A 39 23.88 -6.89 1.67
C ASP A 39 24.62 -7.23 2.97
N SER A 40 23.90 -7.77 3.94
CA SER A 40 24.57 -8.46 5.04
C SER A 40 25.17 -9.77 4.51
N LYS A 41 26.39 -10.12 4.95
CA LYS A 41 27.00 -11.41 4.66
C LYS A 41 25.99 -12.53 4.96
N PHE A 42 25.78 -13.38 3.98
CA PHE A 42 24.83 -14.49 4.03
C PHE A 42 25.23 -15.40 5.20
N ASP A 43 24.50 -15.33 6.29
CA ASP A 43 24.59 -16.30 7.38
C ASP A 43 23.40 -17.25 7.20
N GLU A 44 23.67 -18.52 6.88
CA GLU A 44 22.61 -19.50 6.63
C GLU A 44 21.70 -19.59 7.86
N GLY A 45 20.41 -19.29 7.66
CA GLY A 45 19.38 -19.34 8.70
C GLY A 45 19.09 -18.05 9.44
N GLN A 46 19.80 -16.95 9.16
CA GLN A 46 19.51 -15.64 9.72
C GLN A 46 18.87 -14.69 8.68
N PRO A 47 17.89 -13.85 9.09
CA PRO A 47 17.30 -12.89 8.18
C PRO A 47 18.33 -11.82 7.76
N GLN A 48 18.34 -11.51 6.49
CA GLN A 48 19.16 -10.42 5.96
C GLN A 48 18.63 -9.08 6.47
N TRP A 49 19.54 -8.11 6.69
CA TRP A 49 19.18 -6.81 7.24
C TRP A 49 18.05 -6.11 6.47
N HIS A 50 18.11 -6.07 5.14
CA HIS A 50 17.07 -5.44 4.32
C HIS A 50 15.68 -6.03 4.57
N GLN A 51 15.56 -7.34 4.85
CA GLN A 51 14.29 -8.00 5.18
C GLN A 51 13.79 -7.52 6.54
N VAL A 52 14.64 -7.53 7.55
CA VAL A 52 14.32 -7.02 8.90
C VAL A 52 13.89 -5.55 8.81
N PHE A 53 14.62 -4.75 8.04
CA PHE A 53 14.35 -3.34 7.83
C PHE A 53 12.97 -3.08 7.21
N LEU A 54 12.61 -3.78 6.13
CA LEU A 54 11.32 -3.64 5.47
C LEU A 54 10.15 -4.04 6.38
N PHE A 55 10.27 -5.15 7.10
CA PHE A 55 9.27 -5.56 8.09
C PHE A 55 9.18 -4.56 9.24
N ALA A 56 10.30 -3.99 9.68
CA ALA A 56 10.33 -2.99 10.73
C ALA A 56 9.57 -1.72 10.33
N ILE A 57 9.86 -1.15 9.16
CA ILE A 57 9.14 0.04 8.66
C ILE A 57 7.64 -0.21 8.65
N TRP A 58 7.21 -1.33 8.05
CA TRP A 58 5.80 -1.65 7.90
C TRP A 58 5.10 -1.86 9.25
N LEU A 59 5.70 -2.62 10.17
CA LEU A 59 5.09 -2.91 11.47
C LEU A 59 5.11 -1.71 12.42
N ILE A 60 6.15 -0.88 12.39
CA ILE A 60 6.21 0.38 13.13
C ILE A 60 5.10 1.33 12.65
N TRP A 61 4.96 1.51 11.34
CA TRP A 61 3.90 2.31 10.74
C TRP A 61 2.51 1.78 11.12
N LYS A 62 2.29 0.47 10.99
CA LYS A 62 1.03 -0.19 11.34
C LYS A 62 0.68 -0.01 12.83
N ASN A 63 1.65 -0.20 13.72
CA ASN A 63 1.48 -0.02 15.16
C ASN A 63 1.12 1.44 15.51
N ARG A 64 1.81 2.41 14.90
CA ARG A 64 1.48 3.83 15.04
C ARG A 64 0.05 4.12 14.59
N ASN A 65 -0.36 3.62 13.43
CA ASN A 65 -1.71 3.85 12.91
C ASN A 65 -2.79 3.20 13.79
N GLN A 66 -2.53 2.03 14.35
CA GLN A 66 -3.45 1.41 15.31
C GLN A 66 -3.60 2.25 16.58
N PHE A 67 -2.51 2.84 17.07
CA PHE A 67 -2.55 3.73 18.22
C PHE A 67 -3.31 5.04 17.91
N VAL A 68 -2.93 5.72 16.83
CA VAL A 68 -3.48 7.06 16.48
C VAL A 68 -4.96 6.98 16.06
N PHE A 69 -5.33 6.01 15.22
CA PHE A 69 -6.66 5.99 14.61
C PHE A 69 -7.65 5.03 15.27
N LYS A 70 -7.17 4.06 16.05
CA LYS A 70 -8.03 3.05 16.67
C LYS A 70 -7.97 3.06 18.20
N GLY A 71 -7.17 3.94 18.81
CA GLY A 71 -7.00 4.01 20.27
C GLY A 71 -6.44 2.73 20.89
N ARG A 72 -5.85 1.82 20.10
CA ARG A 72 -5.27 0.59 20.63
C ARG A 72 -3.94 0.88 21.30
N SER A 73 -3.65 0.18 22.41
CA SER A 73 -2.34 0.26 23.05
C SER A 73 -1.22 -0.13 22.10
N GLN A 74 -0.06 0.49 22.26
CA GLN A 74 1.13 0.10 21.49
C GLN A 74 1.50 -1.36 21.79
N HIS A 75 2.04 -2.03 20.78
CA HIS A 75 2.47 -3.42 20.94
C HIS A 75 3.62 -3.52 21.95
N PRO A 76 3.52 -4.32 23.01
CA PRO A 76 4.49 -4.30 24.11
C PRO A 76 5.89 -4.77 23.71
N ASN A 77 6.01 -5.58 22.66
CA ASN A 77 7.29 -6.10 22.19
C ASN A 77 7.34 -6.14 20.64
N LEU A 78 7.31 -4.95 20.03
CA LEU A 78 7.26 -4.83 18.58
C LEU A 78 8.53 -5.37 17.90
N ALA A 79 9.71 -5.22 18.51
CA ALA A 79 10.95 -5.75 17.95
C ALA A 79 10.94 -7.28 17.83
N LYS A 80 10.36 -7.97 18.82
CA LYS A 80 10.20 -9.43 18.77
C LYS A 80 9.22 -9.85 17.67
N GLU A 81 8.11 -9.13 17.51
CA GLU A 81 7.15 -9.37 16.44
C GLU A 81 7.79 -9.18 15.05
N ILE A 82 8.59 -8.12 14.88
CA ILE A 82 9.33 -7.87 13.62
C ILE A 82 10.25 -9.06 13.29
N LYS A 83 11.06 -9.51 14.25
CA LYS A 83 11.95 -10.66 14.07
C LYS A 83 11.17 -11.94 13.72
N ALA A 84 10.08 -12.22 14.42
CA ALA A 84 9.24 -13.39 14.17
C ALA A 84 8.65 -13.36 12.75
N ARG A 85 8.11 -12.23 12.30
CA ARG A 85 7.55 -12.09 10.95
C ARG A 85 8.60 -12.19 9.85
N THR A 86 9.79 -11.68 10.10
CA THR A 86 10.89 -11.81 9.14
C THR A 86 11.32 -13.28 9.00
N LEU A 87 11.42 -14.02 10.10
CA LEU A 87 11.73 -15.45 10.07
C LEU A 87 10.62 -16.26 9.39
N GLU A 88 9.34 -15.98 9.68
CA GLU A 88 8.20 -16.62 9.01
C GLU A 88 8.28 -16.41 7.48
N TYR A 89 8.55 -15.17 7.05
CA TYR A 89 8.74 -14.86 5.63
C TYR A 89 9.88 -15.66 5.01
N MET A 90 11.03 -15.76 5.68
CA MET A 90 12.16 -16.53 5.20
C MET A 90 11.80 -18.01 4.99
N HIS A 91 11.17 -18.64 5.97
CA HIS A 91 10.73 -20.04 5.85
C HIS A 91 9.75 -20.25 4.69
N CYS A 92 8.84 -19.31 4.48
CA CYS A 92 7.92 -19.37 3.34
C CYS A 92 8.62 -19.09 2.00
N ALA A 93 9.60 -18.19 1.97
CA ALA A 93 10.29 -17.78 0.75
C ALA A 93 11.34 -18.79 0.29
N CYS A 94 11.97 -19.55 1.19
CA CYS A 94 12.94 -20.57 0.84
C CYS A 94 12.37 -21.70 -0.07
N ASN A 95 11.05 -21.82 -0.15
CA ASN A 95 10.40 -22.79 -1.04
C ASN A 95 10.16 -22.24 -2.48
N PHE A 96 10.50 -20.99 -2.74
CA PHE A 96 10.39 -20.37 -4.07
C PHE A 96 11.78 -20.24 -4.71
N THR A 97 12.21 -21.28 -5.43
CA THR A 97 13.44 -21.28 -6.24
C THR A 97 13.33 -20.47 -7.54
N ALA A 98 12.63 -19.39 -7.55
CA ALA A 98 12.66 -18.46 -8.67
C ALA A 98 13.65 -17.34 -8.35
N THR A 99 14.76 -17.30 -9.05
CA THR A 99 15.69 -16.17 -9.08
C THR A 99 14.96 -14.93 -9.61
N LYS A 100 14.19 -14.27 -8.75
CA LYS A 100 13.59 -12.96 -9.08
C LYS A 100 14.74 -11.94 -9.15
N LYS A 101 15.08 -11.57 -10.37
CA LYS A 101 15.99 -10.44 -10.60
C LYS A 101 15.25 -9.18 -10.18
N TRP A 102 15.65 -8.60 -9.05
CA TRP A 102 15.11 -7.32 -8.60
C TRP A 102 15.55 -6.23 -9.57
N VAL A 103 14.60 -5.50 -10.12
CA VAL A 103 14.87 -4.33 -10.96
C VAL A 103 14.38 -3.11 -10.19
N LEU A 104 15.29 -2.23 -9.83
CA LEU A 104 14.94 -0.94 -9.24
C LEU A 104 14.14 -0.14 -10.27
N ARG A 105 12.88 0.13 -9.97
CA ARG A 105 12.03 1.01 -10.77
C ARG A 105 11.70 2.23 -9.94
N ARG A 106 12.04 3.41 -10.46
CA ARG A 106 11.59 4.68 -9.89
C ARG A 106 10.21 4.97 -10.46
N PHE A 107 9.23 5.12 -9.57
CA PHE A 107 7.88 5.56 -9.91
C PHE A 107 7.75 7.03 -9.54
N ARG A 108 7.26 7.82 -10.46
CA ARG A 108 6.93 9.22 -10.23
C ARG A 108 5.55 9.51 -10.81
N TRP A 109 4.94 10.59 -10.37
CA TRP A 109 3.75 11.10 -11.02
C TRP A 109 4.07 11.41 -12.48
N GLU A 110 3.30 10.85 -13.40
CA GLU A 110 3.37 11.18 -14.82
C GLU A 110 2.31 12.23 -15.09
N LYS A 111 2.76 13.38 -15.62
CA LYS A 111 1.84 14.44 -16.04
C LYS A 111 0.91 13.93 -17.12
N LEU A 112 -0.33 14.35 -17.02
CA LEU A 112 -1.34 14.07 -18.02
C LEU A 112 -1.32 15.16 -19.12
N ASP A 113 -2.01 14.87 -20.21
CA ASP A 113 -2.28 15.89 -21.22
C ASP A 113 -3.21 16.95 -20.62
N THR A 114 -3.07 18.19 -21.13
CA THR A 114 -3.85 19.34 -20.62
C THR A 114 -5.34 19.07 -20.72
N GLY A 115 -6.04 19.31 -19.63
CA GLY A 115 -7.49 19.09 -19.49
C GLY A 115 -7.89 17.65 -19.15
N TRP A 116 -6.91 16.74 -18.99
CA TRP A 116 -7.18 15.39 -18.50
C TRP A 116 -7.16 15.35 -16.98
N MET A 117 -8.01 14.52 -16.41
CA MET A 117 -8.04 14.26 -14.96
C MET A 117 -7.64 12.82 -14.67
N LYS A 118 -7.20 12.56 -13.46
CA LYS A 118 -6.88 11.21 -12.98
C LYS A 118 -7.73 10.87 -11.77
N LEU A 119 -8.49 9.79 -11.86
CA LEU A 119 -9.23 9.19 -10.75
C LEU A 119 -8.42 8.04 -10.18
N ASN A 120 -7.89 8.22 -8.96
CA ASN A 120 -7.34 7.14 -8.17
C ASN A 120 -8.43 6.61 -7.24
N THR A 121 -8.75 5.33 -7.33
CA THR A 121 -9.79 4.70 -6.52
C THR A 121 -9.29 3.44 -5.86
N ASN A 122 -9.79 3.15 -4.66
CA ASN A 122 -9.40 1.98 -3.89
C ASN A 122 -10.54 1.56 -2.95
N GLY A 123 -10.64 0.25 -2.72
CA GLY A 123 -11.57 -0.37 -1.80
C GLY A 123 -10.85 -1.20 -0.74
N ALA A 124 -11.34 -1.19 0.48
CA ALA A 124 -10.81 -2.00 1.56
C ALA A 124 -11.92 -2.79 2.27
N SER A 125 -11.65 -4.07 2.49
CA SER A 125 -12.54 -4.98 3.22
C SER A 125 -11.77 -5.67 4.36
N ASN A 126 -12.36 -5.72 5.54
CA ASN A 126 -11.75 -6.38 6.69
C ASN A 126 -12.18 -7.86 6.75
N GLY A 127 -11.46 -8.72 6.02
CA GLY A 127 -11.77 -10.15 5.89
C GLY A 127 -12.89 -10.42 4.89
N SER A 128 -13.37 -11.67 4.82
CA SER A 128 -14.30 -12.12 3.78
C SER A 128 -15.75 -11.56 3.91
N LEU A 129 -16.13 -11.09 5.09
CA LEU A 129 -17.44 -10.49 5.40
C LEU A 129 -17.31 -9.33 6.41
N GLY A 130 -16.13 -8.69 6.51
CA GLY A 130 -15.90 -7.57 7.41
C GLY A 130 -16.45 -6.25 6.90
N PHE A 131 -16.44 -5.24 7.77
CA PHE A 131 -16.80 -3.88 7.35
C PHE A 131 -15.87 -3.41 6.24
N ALA A 132 -16.47 -2.86 5.21
CA ALA A 132 -15.79 -2.41 4.02
C ALA A 132 -16.09 -0.93 3.75
N GLY A 133 -15.18 -0.30 3.06
CA GLY A 133 -15.31 1.08 2.60
C GLY A 133 -14.47 1.29 1.35
N GLY A 134 -14.92 2.18 0.51
CA GLY A 134 -14.21 2.59 -0.69
C GLY A 134 -14.06 4.09 -0.74
N GLY A 135 -13.17 4.56 -1.59
CA GLY A 135 -12.97 5.99 -1.80
C GLY A 135 -12.00 6.25 -2.93
N GLY A 136 -11.84 7.50 -3.26
CA GLY A 136 -10.94 7.91 -4.30
C GLY A 136 -10.66 9.40 -4.28
N VAL A 137 -9.75 9.78 -5.16
CA VAL A 137 -9.34 11.16 -5.36
C VAL A 137 -9.22 11.45 -6.85
N ILE A 138 -9.70 12.61 -7.25
CA ILE A 138 -9.52 13.15 -8.60
C ILE A 138 -8.44 14.21 -8.54
N ARG A 139 -7.50 14.13 -9.48
CA ARG A 139 -6.35 15.05 -9.61
C ARG A 139 -6.32 15.63 -11.01
N ASP A 140 -5.81 16.85 -11.12
CA ASP A 140 -5.55 17.49 -12.40
C ASP A 140 -4.27 16.96 -13.09
N GLU A 141 -3.94 17.54 -14.23
CA GLU A 141 -2.75 17.19 -15.03
C GLU A 141 -1.42 17.45 -14.31
N GLU A 142 -1.37 18.37 -13.34
CA GLU A 142 -0.22 18.64 -12.49
C GLU A 142 -0.14 17.71 -11.27
N GLY A 143 -1.19 16.94 -11.00
CA GLY A 143 -1.31 16.06 -9.85
C GLY A 143 -1.89 16.71 -8.60
N ASN A 144 -2.41 17.94 -8.71
CA ASN A 144 -3.06 18.61 -7.60
C ASN A 144 -4.41 17.94 -7.27
N TRP A 145 -4.76 17.95 -6.01
CA TRP A 145 -6.07 17.49 -5.55
C TRP A 145 -7.17 18.40 -6.06
N VAL A 146 -8.14 17.84 -6.76
CA VAL A 146 -9.35 18.55 -7.22
C VAL A 146 -10.53 18.23 -6.28
N ILE A 147 -10.86 16.94 -6.14
CA ILE A 147 -11.99 16.51 -5.32
C ILE A 147 -11.76 15.06 -4.87
N GLY A 148 -12.34 14.68 -3.74
CA GLY A 148 -12.26 13.31 -3.24
C GLY A 148 -13.57 12.86 -2.62
N TYR A 149 -13.71 11.55 -2.43
CA TYR A 149 -14.87 10.92 -1.82
C TYR A 149 -14.47 9.74 -0.96
N ALA A 150 -15.34 9.40 -0.01
CA ALA A 150 -15.24 8.19 0.79
C ALA A 150 -16.63 7.64 1.07
N ARG A 151 -16.75 6.32 1.05
CA ARG A 151 -18.02 5.61 1.28
C ARG A 151 -17.82 4.48 2.27
N ARG A 152 -18.73 4.37 3.24
CA ARG A 152 -18.90 3.17 4.06
C ARG A 152 -19.87 2.24 3.33
N ILE A 153 -19.44 1.00 3.05
CA ILE A 153 -20.22 0.01 2.26
C ILE A 153 -20.88 -1.02 3.16
N GLY A 154 -20.33 -1.26 4.38
CA GLY A 154 -20.79 -2.34 5.25
C GLY A 154 -20.10 -3.68 4.93
N PRO A 155 -20.66 -4.83 5.35
CA PRO A 155 -20.06 -6.13 5.05
C PRO A 155 -20.08 -6.44 3.55
N ALA A 156 -18.91 -6.55 2.93
CA ALA A 156 -18.78 -6.83 1.52
C ALA A 156 -17.44 -7.49 1.18
N LYS A 157 -17.42 -8.26 0.07
CA LYS A 157 -16.20 -8.84 -0.48
C LYS A 157 -15.35 -7.78 -1.19
N SER A 158 -14.03 -7.93 -1.18
CA SER A 158 -13.07 -6.99 -1.74
C SER A 158 -13.43 -6.55 -3.17
N PHE A 159 -13.70 -7.48 -4.08
CA PHE A 159 -14.09 -7.17 -5.47
C PHE A 159 -15.30 -6.20 -5.56
N LEU A 160 -16.34 -6.44 -4.76
CA LEU A 160 -17.52 -5.58 -4.74
C LEU A 160 -17.21 -4.19 -4.20
N VAL A 161 -16.34 -4.11 -3.20
CA VAL A 161 -15.93 -2.84 -2.57
C VAL A 161 -15.16 -1.95 -3.55
N GLU A 162 -14.24 -2.54 -4.29
CA GLU A 162 -13.49 -1.87 -5.35
C GLU A 162 -14.41 -1.35 -6.47
N LEU A 163 -15.38 -2.17 -6.86
CA LEU A 163 -16.34 -1.79 -7.90
C LEU A 163 -17.26 -0.64 -7.46
N TRP A 164 -17.70 -0.65 -6.19
CA TRP A 164 -18.45 0.48 -5.61
C TRP A 164 -17.61 1.75 -5.53
N ALA A 165 -16.33 1.61 -5.18
CA ALA A 165 -15.42 2.76 -5.16
C ALA A 165 -15.26 3.35 -6.56
N LEU A 166 -15.05 2.52 -7.58
CA LEU A 166 -14.97 2.96 -8.98
C LEU A 166 -16.25 3.69 -9.42
N ARG A 167 -17.42 3.09 -9.18
CA ARG A 167 -18.71 3.68 -9.53
C ARG A 167 -18.92 5.07 -8.91
N ASP A 168 -18.68 5.19 -7.62
CA ASP A 168 -18.84 6.47 -6.92
C ASP A 168 -17.87 7.54 -7.47
N GLY A 169 -16.64 7.15 -7.84
CA GLY A 169 -15.68 8.03 -8.49
C GLY A 169 -16.13 8.50 -9.87
N LEU A 170 -16.66 7.60 -10.69
CA LEU A 170 -17.20 7.94 -12.01
C LEU A 170 -18.43 8.86 -11.92
N LEU A 171 -19.34 8.58 -10.97
CA LEU A 171 -20.47 9.48 -10.71
C LEU A 171 -20.02 10.88 -10.30
N LEU A 172 -18.95 10.97 -9.49
CA LEU A 172 -18.38 12.25 -9.09
C LEU A 172 -17.76 12.98 -10.29
N CYS A 173 -17.09 12.27 -11.20
CA CYS A 173 -16.58 12.84 -12.45
C CYS A 173 -17.73 13.43 -13.30
N LEU A 174 -18.84 12.70 -13.45
CA LEU A 174 -20.02 13.17 -14.16
C LEU A 174 -20.63 14.42 -13.52
N GLN A 175 -20.79 14.43 -12.21
CA GLN A 175 -21.31 15.59 -11.44
C GLN A 175 -20.41 16.81 -11.55
N ALA A 176 -19.10 16.60 -11.62
CA ALA A 176 -18.10 17.67 -11.78
C ALA A 176 -17.88 18.06 -13.26
N HIS A 177 -18.67 17.52 -14.20
CA HIS A 177 -18.54 17.77 -15.64
C HIS A 177 -17.15 17.49 -16.21
N ILE A 178 -16.43 16.50 -15.66
CA ILE A 178 -15.11 16.07 -16.14
C ILE A 178 -15.32 15.27 -17.43
N GLN A 179 -14.74 15.75 -18.54
CA GLN A 179 -14.94 15.19 -19.88
C GLN A 179 -14.02 13.99 -20.14
N VAL A 180 -12.80 14.03 -19.61
CA VAL A 180 -11.77 13.02 -19.87
C VAL A 180 -11.08 12.64 -18.57
N VAL A 181 -11.09 11.34 -18.25
CA VAL A 181 -10.50 10.84 -17.01
C VAL A 181 -9.71 9.55 -17.25
N ILE A 182 -8.50 9.49 -16.69
CA ILE A 182 -7.73 8.25 -16.56
C ILE A 182 -8.05 7.64 -15.22
N ILE A 183 -8.43 6.36 -15.20
CA ILE A 183 -8.74 5.63 -13.99
C ILE A 183 -7.53 4.77 -13.60
N GLU A 184 -7.06 4.93 -12.38
CA GLU A 184 -6.02 4.10 -11.77
C GLU A 184 -6.58 3.37 -10.55
N MET A 185 -6.45 2.05 -10.54
CA MET A 185 -6.85 1.17 -9.45
C MET A 185 -5.92 -0.04 -9.39
N ASP A 186 -5.80 -0.66 -8.22
CA ASP A 186 -4.96 -1.85 -8.04
C ASP A 186 -5.72 -3.17 -8.27
N ALA A 187 -7.04 -3.13 -8.41
CA ALA A 187 -7.90 -4.30 -8.65
C ALA A 187 -7.79 -4.80 -10.09
N LYS A 188 -6.68 -5.49 -10.42
CA LYS A 188 -6.43 -6.07 -11.75
C LYS A 188 -7.63 -6.82 -12.32
N ALA A 189 -8.37 -7.58 -11.49
CA ALA A 189 -9.52 -8.36 -11.93
C ALA A 189 -10.65 -7.47 -12.50
N ILE A 190 -10.82 -6.25 -11.98
CA ILE A 190 -11.80 -5.28 -12.48
C ILE A 190 -11.28 -4.67 -13.78
N VAL A 191 -10.02 -4.26 -13.83
CA VAL A 191 -9.40 -3.73 -15.05
C VAL A 191 -9.50 -4.73 -16.19
N ASP A 192 -9.16 -6.00 -15.94
CA ASP A 192 -9.27 -7.08 -16.94
C ASP A 192 -10.72 -7.29 -17.40
N ALA A 193 -11.71 -7.21 -16.48
CA ALA A 193 -13.12 -7.39 -16.81
C ALA A 193 -13.66 -6.26 -17.73
N PHE A 194 -13.19 -5.04 -17.56
CA PHE A 194 -13.54 -3.92 -18.45
C PHE A 194 -12.80 -3.97 -19.80
N SER A 195 -11.53 -4.38 -19.77
CA SER A 195 -10.69 -4.44 -20.99
C SER A 195 -11.09 -5.56 -21.93
N LEU A 196 -11.56 -6.71 -21.41
CA LEU A 196 -11.80 -7.91 -22.22
C LEU A 196 -13.22 -7.99 -22.81
N GLN A 197 -14.09 -6.99 -22.62
CA GLN A 197 -15.50 -6.97 -23.09
C GLN A 197 -16.24 -8.31 -22.90
N LYS A 198 -15.83 -9.12 -21.92
CA LYS A 198 -16.53 -10.37 -21.61
C LYS A 198 -17.89 -10.02 -21.04
N ASN A 199 -18.95 -10.27 -21.83
CA ASN A 199 -20.32 -10.39 -21.34
C ASN A 199 -20.38 -11.56 -20.36
N SER A 200 -19.92 -11.32 -19.12
CA SER A 200 -20.06 -12.30 -18.07
C SER A 200 -21.41 -12.07 -17.40
N ASN A 201 -22.29 -13.06 -17.47
CA ASN A 201 -23.46 -13.18 -16.60
C ASN A 201 -22.98 -13.32 -15.15
N SER A 202 -22.31 -12.31 -14.63
CA SER A 202 -21.81 -12.28 -13.26
C SER A 202 -22.83 -11.62 -12.35
N ILE A 203 -22.82 -11.99 -11.08
CA ILE A 203 -23.65 -11.37 -10.02
C ILE A 203 -23.42 -9.84 -9.96
N PHE A 204 -22.33 -9.35 -10.57
CA PHE A 204 -21.92 -7.95 -10.58
C PHE A 204 -22.19 -7.23 -11.91
N SER A 205 -22.87 -7.87 -12.87
CA SER A 205 -23.07 -7.30 -14.21
C SER A 205 -23.73 -5.94 -14.18
N SER A 206 -24.80 -5.75 -13.40
CA SER A 206 -25.51 -4.47 -13.30
C SER A 206 -24.63 -3.34 -12.76
N LEU A 207 -23.80 -3.63 -11.75
CA LEU A 207 -22.89 -2.62 -11.19
C LEU A 207 -21.72 -2.31 -12.14
N MET A 208 -21.28 -3.31 -12.92
CA MET A 208 -20.29 -3.10 -13.97
C MET A 208 -20.87 -2.27 -15.12
N ASP A 209 -22.11 -2.47 -15.48
CA ASP A 209 -22.79 -1.68 -16.51
C ASP A 209 -22.98 -0.23 -16.07
N ASP A 210 -23.23 0.03 -14.79
CA ASP A 210 -23.25 1.39 -14.22
C ASP A 210 -21.88 2.12 -14.32
N CYS A 211 -20.78 1.38 -14.51
CA CYS A 211 -19.44 1.90 -14.64
C CYS A 211 -18.96 2.03 -16.10
N ARG A 212 -19.78 1.69 -17.08
CA ARG A 212 -19.48 1.82 -18.54
C ARG A 212 -20.05 3.10 -19.09
#